data_2c2f3ec6b0cb54b7cf8a0da3138aeb3c
#
_entry.id   2c2f3ec6b0cb54b7cf8a0da3138aeb3c
#
_cell.length_a   1.000
_cell.length_b   1.000
_cell.length_c   1.000
_cell.angle_alpha   90.00
_cell.angle_beta   90.00
_cell.angle_gamma   90.00
#
_symmetry.space_group_name_H-M   'P 1'
#
loop_
_entity.id
_entity.type
_entity.pdbx_description
1 polymer ?
#
loop_
_entity_poly.entity_id
_entity_poly.type
_entity_poly.pdbx_seq_one_letter_code
_entity_poly.pdbx_strand_id
1 'polypeptide(L)'
;MASVATKPSITCRNVVKNYGVGNAQVQALRGVNLDILPGELTMLVGPSGCGKTTLLSILAGIMRPTSGEVVALDTNLTALSSWRRTQFRRQHVGFVFQQFNLLPALTAVENVTVPLVIAGQSKRRALVAAHEILSQMGMADRANNLPSQLSGGQQQRVAIARALIHRPNLLVCDEPTSALDHKTGHTIMKLLRSVAIEGERAVIIVTHDSRIFEFGDTIAQMDDGRVESIERRVGKSPEMPSSAGVLP
;
A
#
# COMPACT_ATOMS: atom_id res chain seq x y z
N MET A 1 10.52 -30.36 -12.55
CA MET A 1 9.80 -29.22 -13.13
C MET A 1 10.52 -27.95 -12.68
N ALA A 2 11.11 -27.21 -13.60
CA ALA A 2 11.78 -25.95 -13.27
C ALA A 2 10.71 -24.95 -12.80
N SER A 3 10.83 -24.44 -11.58
CA SER A 3 10.01 -23.36 -11.08
C SER A 3 10.21 -22.15 -12.00
N VAL A 4 9.17 -21.75 -12.72
CA VAL A 4 9.19 -20.47 -13.46
C VAL A 4 9.33 -19.40 -12.40
N ALA A 5 10.49 -18.73 -12.36
CA ALA A 5 10.74 -17.66 -11.41
C ALA A 5 9.71 -16.54 -11.67
N THR A 6 8.81 -16.30 -10.73
CA THR A 6 7.80 -15.24 -10.83
C THR A 6 8.51 -13.90 -10.94
N LYS A 7 8.18 -13.13 -11.99
CA LYS A 7 8.78 -11.81 -12.20
C LYS A 7 8.34 -10.85 -11.10
N PRO A 8 9.26 -10.13 -10.44
CA PRO A 8 8.91 -9.17 -9.42
C PRO A 8 8.05 -8.01 -9.97
N SER A 9 7.04 -7.60 -9.22
CA SER A 9 6.27 -6.38 -9.50
C SER A 9 7.08 -5.13 -9.25
N ILE A 10 8.02 -5.18 -8.28
CA ILE A 10 8.96 -4.08 -8.02
C ILE A 10 10.35 -4.65 -7.80
N THR A 11 11.34 -4.00 -8.39
CA THR A 11 12.76 -4.22 -8.11
C THR A 11 13.43 -2.93 -7.68
N CYS A 12 14.20 -2.99 -6.59
CA CYS A 12 15.08 -1.91 -6.13
C CYS A 12 16.53 -2.38 -6.21
N ARG A 13 17.40 -1.53 -6.76
CA ARG A 13 18.84 -1.83 -6.87
C ARG A 13 19.65 -0.62 -6.41
N ASN A 14 20.42 -0.82 -5.33
CA ASN A 14 21.32 0.17 -4.73
C ASN A 14 20.64 1.51 -4.46
N VAL A 15 19.40 1.50 -3.94
CA VAL A 15 18.60 2.70 -3.72
C VAL A 15 19.16 3.49 -2.54
N VAL A 16 19.58 4.74 -2.80
CA VAL A 16 20.08 5.69 -1.81
C VAL A 16 19.15 6.89 -1.74
N LYS A 17 18.94 7.41 -0.53
CA LYS A 17 18.21 8.67 -0.33
C LYS A 17 18.90 9.53 0.71
N ASN A 18 19.29 10.72 0.29
CA ASN A 18 19.85 11.76 1.14
C ASN A 18 18.86 12.92 1.25
N TYR A 19 18.74 13.50 2.46
CA TYR A 19 18.02 14.74 2.75
C TYR A 19 19.01 15.80 3.22
N GLY A 20 18.67 17.06 3.03
CA GLY A 20 19.53 18.18 3.40
C GLY A 20 20.65 18.46 2.41
N VAL A 21 21.45 19.48 2.69
CA VAL A 21 22.56 19.97 1.85
C VAL A 21 23.79 20.21 2.74
N GLY A 22 24.98 19.93 2.23
CA GLY A 22 26.24 20.15 2.93
C GLY A 22 26.35 19.34 4.24
N ASN A 23 26.84 19.96 5.30
CA ASN A 23 27.11 19.29 6.60
C ASN A 23 25.84 18.82 7.34
N ALA A 24 24.65 19.26 6.93
CA ALA A 24 23.37 18.81 7.49
C ALA A 24 22.74 17.66 6.68
N GLN A 25 23.50 16.98 5.85
CA GLN A 25 23.01 15.87 5.04
C GLN A 25 22.76 14.63 5.91
N VAL A 26 21.51 14.10 5.84
CA VAL A 26 21.13 12.84 6.48
C VAL A 26 20.86 11.80 5.41
N GLN A 27 21.54 10.67 5.49
CA GLN A 27 21.35 9.54 4.57
C GLN A 27 20.27 8.62 5.13
N ALA A 28 19.06 8.75 4.60
CA ALA A 28 17.90 7.97 5.05
C ALA A 28 17.83 6.56 4.43
N LEU A 29 18.40 6.35 3.23
CA LEU A 29 18.55 5.01 2.63
C LEU A 29 19.97 4.84 2.13
N ARG A 30 20.54 3.66 2.36
CA ARG A 30 21.96 3.36 2.21
C ARG A 30 22.22 2.16 1.29
N GLY A 31 21.69 2.22 0.04
CA GLY A 31 21.92 1.16 -0.95
C GLY A 31 20.95 -0.01 -0.81
N VAL A 32 19.66 0.29 -0.67
CA VAL A 32 18.61 -0.73 -0.52
C VAL A 32 18.48 -1.57 -1.78
N ASN A 33 18.45 -2.90 -1.60
CA ASN A 33 18.12 -3.90 -2.61
C ASN A 33 16.90 -4.69 -2.13
N LEU A 34 15.83 -4.75 -2.94
CA LEU A 34 14.59 -5.42 -2.58
C LEU A 34 13.82 -5.81 -3.82
N ASP A 35 13.26 -7.03 -3.83
CA ASP A 35 12.33 -7.51 -4.84
C ASP A 35 10.98 -7.83 -4.19
N ILE A 36 9.89 -7.31 -4.76
CA ILE A 36 8.52 -7.49 -4.30
C ILE A 36 7.75 -8.24 -5.39
N LEU A 37 7.14 -9.36 -5.03
CA LEU A 37 6.43 -10.24 -5.95
C LEU A 37 4.94 -9.88 -6.05
N PRO A 38 4.29 -10.15 -7.20
CA PRO A 38 2.84 -10.06 -7.32
C PRO A 38 2.15 -11.12 -6.46
N GLY A 39 0.95 -10.84 -5.99
CA GLY A 39 0.17 -11.77 -5.15
C GLY A 39 0.69 -11.91 -3.72
N GLU A 40 1.75 -11.20 -3.34
CA GLU A 40 2.34 -11.26 -2.01
C GLU A 40 2.08 -9.99 -1.18
N LEU A 41 1.94 -10.20 0.13
CA LEU A 41 1.98 -9.15 1.12
C LEU A 41 3.39 -9.05 1.69
N THR A 42 4.13 -8.02 1.27
CA THR A 42 5.48 -7.73 1.75
C THR A 42 5.43 -6.73 2.90
N MET A 43 6.02 -7.07 4.03
CA MET A 43 6.15 -6.18 5.18
C MET A 43 7.54 -5.57 5.25
N LEU A 44 7.61 -4.25 5.40
CA LEU A 44 8.80 -3.50 5.75
C LEU A 44 8.76 -3.22 7.25
N VAL A 45 9.62 -3.88 8.01
CA VAL A 45 9.64 -3.80 9.48
C VAL A 45 10.96 -3.23 9.99
N GLY A 46 10.96 -2.67 11.19
CA GLY A 46 12.16 -2.11 11.80
C GLY A 46 11.86 -0.93 12.74
N PRO A 47 12.87 -0.39 13.43
CA PRO A 47 12.69 0.69 14.38
C PRO A 47 12.19 1.99 13.71
N SER A 48 11.65 2.90 14.53
CA SER A 48 11.26 4.23 14.04
C SER A 48 12.48 4.98 13.50
N GLY A 49 12.31 5.69 12.38
CA GLY A 49 13.39 6.47 11.77
C GLY A 49 14.35 5.67 10.88
N CYS A 50 14.27 4.33 10.78
CA CYS A 50 15.18 3.53 9.95
C CYS A 50 14.97 3.64 8.43
N GLY A 51 14.07 4.52 7.94
CA GLY A 51 13.90 4.79 6.51
C GLY A 51 12.70 4.10 5.83
N LYS A 52 11.83 3.34 6.54
CA LYS A 52 10.69 2.59 5.97
C LYS A 52 9.75 3.46 5.15
N THR A 53 9.23 4.55 5.72
CA THR A 53 8.32 5.48 5.02
C THR A 53 9.02 6.16 3.83
N THR A 54 10.33 6.42 3.93
CA THR A 54 11.12 6.94 2.81
C THR A 54 11.20 5.92 1.67
N LEU A 55 11.50 4.66 1.98
CA LEU A 55 11.51 3.59 0.99
C LEU A 55 10.12 3.42 0.37
N LEU A 56 9.07 3.30 1.20
CA LEU A 56 7.69 3.19 0.73
C LEU A 56 7.31 4.32 -0.25
N SER A 57 7.69 5.57 0.07
CA SER A 57 7.44 6.74 -0.79
C SER A 57 8.18 6.66 -2.13
N ILE A 58 9.35 6.05 -2.16
CA ILE A 58 10.12 5.83 -3.39
C ILE A 58 9.49 4.71 -4.22
N LEU A 59 9.11 3.58 -3.60
CA LEU A 59 8.43 2.46 -4.25
C LEU A 59 7.09 2.87 -4.87
N ALA A 60 6.36 3.74 -4.17
CA ALA A 60 5.11 4.34 -4.66
C ALA A 60 5.33 5.39 -5.76
N GLY A 61 6.56 5.75 -6.10
CA GLY A 61 6.87 6.80 -7.07
C GLY A 61 6.50 8.22 -6.59
N ILE A 62 6.28 8.43 -5.29
CA ILE A 62 6.04 9.75 -4.69
C ILE A 62 7.36 10.53 -4.67
N MET A 63 8.43 9.88 -4.22
CA MET A 63 9.74 10.48 -4.04
C MET A 63 10.75 9.90 -5.03
N ARG A 64 11.73 10.70 -5.44
CA ARG A 64 12.91 10.20 -6.17
C ARG A 64 14.00 9.78 -5.20
N PRO A 65 14.69 8.66 -5.46
CA PRO A 65 15.95 8.37 -4.79
C PRO A 65 17.01 9.40 -5.20
N THR A 66 18.07 9.50 -4.41
CA THR A 66 19.27 10.29 -4.76
C THR A 66 20.09 9.54 -5.80
N SER A 67 20.21 8.21 -5.67
CA SER A 67 20.84 7.33 -6.64
C SER A 67 20.24 5.92 -6.55
N GLY A 68 20.62 5.04 -7.46
CA GLY A 68 20.06 3.69 -7.61
C GLY A 68 18.86 3.66 -8.55
N GLU A 69 18.29 2.49 -8.72
CA GLU A 69 17.22 2.24 -9.66
C GLU A 69 16.01 1.59 -8.99
N VAL A 70 14.82 2.03 -9.40
CA VAL A 70 13.54 1.41 -9.03
C VAL A 70 12.73 1.15 -10.29
N VAL A 71 12.45 -0.11 -10.55
CA VAL A 71 11.55 -0.54 -11.63
C VAL A 71 10.29 -1.09 -10.98
N ALA A 72 9.12 -0.57 -11.35
CA ALA A 72 7.83 -1.05 -10.88
C ALA A 72 6.93 -1.31 -12.09
N LEU A 73 6.32 -2.49 -12.15
CA LEU A 73 5.43 -2.92 -13.25
C LEU A 73 6.07 -2.64 -14.61
N ASP A 74 7.32 -3.07 -14.79
CA ASP A 74 8.14 -2.88 -16.00
C ASP A 74 8.49 -1.43 -16.34
N THR A 75 8.18 -0.49 -15.45
CA THR A 75 8.45 0.93 -15.65
C THR A 75 9.58 1.40 -14.74
N ASN A 76 10.66 1.92 -15.31
CA ASN A 76 11.74 2.52 -14.51
C ASN A 76 11.30 3.88 -13.94
N LEU A 77 10.89 3.88 -12.66
CA LEU A 77 10.39 5.07 -11.97
C LEU A 77 11.45 6.16 -11.79
N THR A 78 12.73 5.78 -11.72
CA THR A 78 13.83 6.73 -11.51
C THR A 78 14.09 7.55 -12.76
N ALA A 79 13.83 7.00 -13.94
CA ALA A 79 13.97 7.67 -15.22
C ALA A 79 12.80 8.60 -15.58
N LEU A 80 11.64 8.43 -14.91
CA LEU A 80 10.45 9.21 -15.24
C LEU A 80 10.56 10.68 -14.84
N SER A 81 9.97 11.57 -15.65
CA SER A 81 9.69 12.96 -15.26
C SER A 81 8.64 13.00 -14.13
N SER A 82 8.54 14.13 -13.41
CA SER A 82 7.55 14.30 -12.34
C SER A 82 6.12 14.09 -12.83
N TRP A 83 5.80 14.59 -14.02
CA TRP A 83 4.49 14.40 -14.64
C TRP A 83 4.19 12.92 -14.93
N ARG A 84 5.11 12.20 -15.56
CA ARG A 84 4.96 10.76 -15.86
C ARG A 84 4.84 9.91 -14.60
N ARG A 85 5.59 10.24 -13.53
CA ARG A 85 5.44 9.57 -12.23
C ARG A 85 4.05 9.81 -11.60
N THR A 86 3.50 11.02 -11.75
CA THR A 86 2.14 11.32 -11.30
C THR A 86 1.11 10.49 -12.07
N GLN A 87 1.28 10.33 -13.39
CA GLN A 87 0.41 9.46 -14.19
C GLN A 87 0.53 7.98 -13.77
N PHE A 88 1.75 7.50 -13.54
CA PHE A 88 2.00 6.15 -13.05
C PHE A 88 1.26 5.89 -11.72
N ARG A 89 1.43 6.78 -10.73
CA ARG A 89 0.72 6.66 -9.44
C ARG A 89 -0.79 6.63 -9.62
N ARG A 90 -1.32 7.52 -10.41
CA ARG A 90 -2.76 7.64 -10.67
C ARG A 90 -3.36 6.36 -11.25
N GLN A 91 -2.59 5.63 -12.05
CA GLN A 91 -3.07 4.41 -12.73
C GLN A 91 -2.80 3.14 -11.94
N HIS A 92 -1.65 3.05 -11.26
CA HIS A 92 -1.13 1.79 -10.76
C HIS A 92 -0.98 1.70 -9.25
N VAL A 93 -1.06 2.82 -8.50
CA VAL A 93 -0.75 2.83 -7.07
C VAL A 93 -1.94 3.25 -6.23
N GLY A 94 -2.39 2.36 -5.34
CA GLY A 94 -3.26 2.70 -4.22
C GLY A 94 -2.43 3.04 -2.98
N PHE A 95 -2.81 4.07 -2.24
CA PHE A 95 -2.10 4.48 -1.03
C PHE A 95 -3.04 4.53 0.18
N VAL A 96 -2.67 3.81 1.24
CA VAL A 96 -3.33 3.83 2.55
C VAL A 96 -2.39 4.48 3.55
N PHE A 97 -2.80 5.60 4.12
CA PHE A 97 -2.01 6.39 5.07
C PHE A 97 -2.31 6.00 6.51
N GLN A 98 -1.36 6.25 7.40
CA GLN A 98 -1.45 5.99 8.84
C GLN A 98 -2.67 6.69 9.50
N GLN A 99 -2.97 7.92 9.13
CA GLN A 99 -4.07 8.74 9.68
C GLN A 99 -5.30 8.77 8.78
N PHE A 100 -5.57 7.71 8.01
CA PHE A 100 -6.67 7.57 7.05
C PHE A 100 -6.69 8.64 5.94
N ASN A 101 -6.35 9.89 6.24
CA ASN A 101 -6.35 11.05 5.33
C ASN A 101 -7.65 11.19 4.53
N LEU A 102 -8.79 10.98 5.20
CA LEU A 102 -10.09 11.24 4.61
C LEU A 102 -10.35 12.74 4.57
N LEU A 103 -11.00 13.18 3.51
CA LEU A 103 -11.44 14.56 3.37
C LEU A 103 -12.64 14.79 4.29
N PRO A 104 -12.54 15.62 5.34
CA PRO A 104 -13.55 15.71 6.40
C PRO A 104 -14.88 16.28 5.94
N ALA A 105 -14.89 17.08 4.86
CA ALA A 105 -16.08 17.67 4.28
C ALA A 105 -16.81 16.75 3.30
N LEU A 106 -16.25 15.58 2.98
CA LEU A 106 -16.83 14.60 2.06
C LEU A 106 -17.36 13.40 2.83
N THR A 107 -18.48 12.85 2.41
CA THR A 107 -19.02 11.58 2.91
C THR A 107 -18.06 10.42 2.57
N ALA A 108 -18.30 9.23 3.15
CA ALA A 108 -17.52 8.05 2.86
C ALA A 108 -17.52 7.72 1.36
N VAL A 109 -18.69 7.71 0.72
CA VAL A 109 -18.80 7.44 -0.72
C VAL A 109 -18.10 8.49 -1.56
N GLU A 110 -18.20 9.77 -1.20
CA GLU A 110 -17.50 10.84 -1.91
C GLU A 110 -15.98 10.76 -1.75
N ASN A 111 -15.47 10.43 -0.55
CA ASN A 111 -14.05 10.17 -0.34
C ASN A 111 -13.52 9.07 -1.27
N VAL A 112 -14.29 8.00 -1.44
CA VAL A 112 -13.92 6.87 -2.29
C VAL A 112 -13.95 7.27 -3.78
N THR A 113 -14.81 8.18 -4.21
CA THR A 113 -14.86 8.63 -5.62
C THR A 113 -13.66 9.46 -6.06
N VAL A 114 -12.93 10.08 -5.14
CA VAL A 114 -11.87 11.07 -5.43
C VAL A 114 -10.86 10.60 -6.49
N PRO A 115 -10.29 9.38 -6.43
CA PRO A 115 -9.33 8.93 -7.44
C PRO A 115 -9.93 8.86 -8.85
N LEU A 116 -11.17 8.43 -8.99
CA LEU A 116 -11.86 8.32 -10.28
C LEU A 116 -12.22 9.69 -10.86
N VAL A 117 -12.66 10.63 -10.01
CA VAL A 117 -12.97 12.00 -10.42
C VAL A 117 -11.69 12.71 -10.90
N ILE A 118 -10.58 12.58 -10.16
CA ILE A 118 -9.26 13.09 -10.58
C ILE A 118 -8.82 12.41 -11.90
N ALA A 119 -9.22 11.14 -12.11
CA ALA A 119 -8.98 10.42 -13.35
C ALA A 119 -9.85 10.91 -14.54
N GLY A 120 -10.77 11.86 -14.31
CA GLY A 120 -11.65 12.41 -15.35
C GLY A 120 -12.92 11.60 -15.56
N GLN A 121 -13.24 10.63 -14.70
CA GLN A 121 -14.55 9.95 -14.76
C GLN A 121 -15.68 10.87 -14.31
N SER A 122 -16.86 10.70 -14.91
CA SER A 122 -18.05 11.44 -14.49
C SER A 122 -18.42 11.08 -13.04
N LYS A 123 -18.85 12.09 -12.25
CA LYS A 123 -19.26 11.91 -10.85
C LYS A 123 -20.28 10.77 -10.68
N ARG A 124 -21.24 10.65 -11.63
CA ARG A 124 -22.27 9.59 -11.60
C ARG A 124 -21.64 8.19 -11.67
N ARG A 125 -20.71 7.93 -12.59
CA ARG A 125 -20.03 6.63 -12.71
C ARG A 125 -19.16 6.34 -11.50
N ALA A 126 -18.44 7.35 -11.03
CA ALA A 126 -17.59 7.22 -9.84
C ALA A 126 -18.39 6.87 -8.59
N LEU A 127 -19.59 7.47 -8.39
CA LEU A 127 -20.48 7.15 -7.28
C LEU A 127 -20.99 5.70 -7.32
N VAL A 128 -21.39 5.19 -8.49
CA VAL A 128 -21.81 3.78 -8.63
C VAL A 128 -20.69 2.85 -8.20
N ALA A 129 -19.47 3.03 -8.75
CA ALA A 129 -18.32 2.21 -8.38
C ALA A 129 -17.96 2.33 -6.89
N ALA A 130 -18.10 3.55 -6.31
CA ALA A 130 -17.83 3.76 -4.89
C ALA A 130 -18.85 3.07 -3.99
N HIS A 131 -20.11 3.03 -4.33
CA HIS A 131 -21.12 2.26 -3.60
C HIS A 131 -20.86 0.75 -3.65
N GLU A 132 -20.46 0.24 -4.83
CA GLU A 132 -20.11 -1.18 -5.00
C GLU A 132 -18.94 -1.58 -4.10
N ILE A 133 -17.82 -0.85 -4.15
CA ILE A 133 -16.65 -1.19 -3.32
C ILE A 133 -16.92 -0.99 -1.83
N LEU A 134 -17.69 0.03 -1.41
CA LEU A 134 -18.09 0.20 -0.01
C LEU A 134 -18.99 -0.94 0.46
N SER A 135 -19.87 -1.45 -0.37
CA SER A 135 -20.69 -2.63 -0.06
C SER A 135 -19.81 -3.86 0.20
N GLN A 136 -18.82 -4.10 -0.66
CA GLN A 136 -17.82 -5.18 -0.49
C GLN A 136 -17.00 -5.02 0.80
N MET A 137 -16.75 -3.76 1.23
CA MET A 137 -16.07 -3.46 2.51
C MET A 137 -17.00 -3.55 3.73
N GLY A 138 -18.28 -3.92 3.58
CA GLY A 138 -19.26 -3.92 4.65
C GLY A 138 -19.60 -2.54 5.18
N MET A 139 -19.60 -1.53 4.28
CA MET A 139 -19.81 -0.11 4.59
C MET A 139 -21.02 0.50 3.84
N ALA A 140 -21.90 -0.34 3.28
CA ALA A 140 -23.05 0.13 2.49
C ALA A 140 -23.97 1.06 3.27
N ASP A 141 -24.28 0.72 4.53
CA ASP A 141 -25.13 1.47 5.45
C ASP A 141 -24.48 2.77 5.97
N ARG A 142 -23.19 2.95 5.76
CA ARG A 142 -22.38 4.09 6.19
C ARG A 142 -21.86 4.96 5.04
N ALA A 143 -22.26 4.67 3.80
CA ALA A 143 -21.77 5.35 2.62
C ALA A 143 -21.96 6.88 2.66
N ASN A 144 -23.04 7.36 3.25
CA ASN A 144 -23.39 8.77 3.35
C ASN A 144 -22.89 9.46 4.65
N ASN A 145 -22.19 8.73 5.52
CA ASN A 145 -21.65 9.32 6.75
C ASN A 145 -20.38 10.15 6.46
N LEU A 146 -20.21 11.23 7.21
CA LEU A 146 -18.96 11.98 7.26
C LEU A 146 -17.90 11.22 8.06
N PRO A 147 -16.59 11.45 7.82
CA PRO A 147 -15.52 10.81 8.57
C PRO A 147 -15.66 10.94 10.10
N SER A 148 -16.13 12.08 10.60
CA SER A 148 -16.37 12.33 12.03
C SER A 148 -17.44 11.43 12.65
N GLN A 149 -18.30 10.80 11.84
CA GLN A 149 -19.38 9.91 12.26
C GLN A 149 -18.98 8.43 12.17
N LEU A 150 -17.75 8.15 11.75
CA LEU A 150 -17.22 6.80 11.54
C LEU A 150 -16.21 6.42 12.63
N SER A 151 -16.25 5.17 13.09
CA SER A 151 -15.19 4.63 13.94
C SER A 151 -13.85 4.54 13.19
N GLY A 152 -12.71 4.45 13.90
CA GLY A 152 -11.40 4.33 13.27
C GLY A 152 -11.32 3.16 12.27
N GLY A 153 -11.86 1.99 12.62
CA GLY A 153 -11.90 0.84 11.69
C GLY A 153 -12.80 1.08 10.47
N GLN A 154 -13.89 1.83 10.61
CA GLN A 154 -14.75 2.23 9.49
C GLN A 154 -14.01 3.24 8.59
N GLN A 155 -13.35 4.24 9.17
CA GLN A 155 -12.52 5.19 8.41
C GLN A 155 -11.41 4.46 7.64
N GLN A 156 -10.78 3.46 8.25
CA GLN A 156 -9.75 2.65 7.60
C GLN A 156 -10.31 1.87 6.40
N ARG A 157 -11.49 1.25 6.53
CA ARG A 157 -12.16 0.57 5.40
C ARG A 157 -12.47 1.54 4.26
N VAL A 158 -12.93 2.76 4.56
CA VAL A 158 -13.14 3.81 3.55
C VAL A 158 -11.81 4.21 2.87
N ALA A 159 -10.73 4.35 3.63
CA ALA A 159 -9.40 4.66 3.08
C ALA A 159 -8.88 3.54 2.16
N ILE A 160 -9.10 2.27 2.53
CA ILE A 160 -8.75 1.11 1.70
C ILE A 160 -9.63 1.08 0.44
N ALA A 161 -10.95 1.26 0.56
CA ALA A 161 -11.85 1.35 -0.58
C ALA A 161 -11.41 2.45 -1.57
N ARG A 162 -11.06 3.63 -1.06
CA ARG A 162 -10.51 4.74 -1.85
C ARG A 162 -9.23 4.35 -2.58
N ALA A 163 -8.33 3.63 -1.90
CA ALA A 163 -7.07 3.19 -2.49
C ALA A 163 -7.27 2.13 -3.59
N LEU A 164 -8.36 1.37 -3.55
CA LEU A 164 -8.62 0.24 -4.45
C LEU A 164 -9.57 0.56 -5.62
N ILE A 165 -10.35 1.64 -5.56
CA ILE A 165 -11.43 1.91 -6.50
C ILE A 165 -10.99 1.99 -7.98
N HIS A 166 -9.75 2.43 -8.22
CA HIS A 166 -9.17 2.51 -9.56
C HIS A 166 -8.40 1.24 -9.97
N ARG A 167 -8.56 0.14 -9.20
CA ARG A 167 -7.97 -1.19 -9.44
C ARG A 167 -6.43 -1.15 -9.60
N PRO A 168 -5.69 -0.62 -8.63
CA PRO A 168 -4.23 -0.54 -8.72
C PRO A 168 -3.59 -1.93 -8.73
N ASN A 169 -2.42 -2.04 -9.38
CA ASN A 169 -1.58 -3.24 -9.33
C ASN A 169 -0.66 -3.25 -8.08
N LEU A 170 -0.45 -2.08 -7.47
CA LEU A 170 0.38 -1.88 -6.30
C LEU A 170 -0.42 -1.17 -5.21
N LEU A 171 -0.52 -1.79 -4.03
CA LEU A 171 -1.10 -1.17 -2.84
C LEU A 171 0.00 -0.94 -1.81
N VAL A 172 0.18 0.30 -1.38
CA VAL A 172 1.15 0.68 -0.36
C VAL A 172 0.43 1.20 0.88
N CYS A 173 0.78 0.66 2.05
CA CYS A 173 0.15 0.96 3.32
C CYS A 173 1.20 1.41 4.34
N ASP A 174 1.07 2.61 4.85
CA ASP A 174 1.92 3.13 5.92
C ASP A 174 1.19 2.96 7.26
N GLU A 175 1.63 2.01 8.07
CA GLU A 175 1.08 1.66 9.38
C GLU A 175 -0.46 1.51 9.42
N PRO A 176 -1.08 0.65 8.60
CA PRO A 176 -2.52 0.62 8.39
C PRO A 176 -3.34 0.20 9.61
N THR A 177 -2.72 -0.27 10.69
CA THR A 177 -3.39 -0.74 11.90
C THR A 177 -3.02 0.03 13.17
N SER A 178 -2.11 1.01 13.07
CA SER A 178 -1.56 1.72 14.26
C SER A 178 -2.60 2.49 15.07
N ALA A 179 -3.67 2.98 14.42
CA ALA A 179 -4.76 3.71 15.06
C ALA A 179 -5.96 2.82 15.46
N LEU A 180 -5.82 1.48 15.41
CA LEU A 180 -6.90 0.53 15.61
C LEU A 180 -6.65 -0.37 16.81
N ASP A 181 -7.75 -0.84 17.45
CA ASP A 181 -7.67 -1.92 18.42
C ASP A 181 -7.25 -3.24 17.74
N HIS A 182 -6.77 -4.18 18.53
CA HIS A 182 -6.23 -5.46 18.05
C HIS A 182 -7.21 -6.22 17.14
N LYS A 183 -8.49 -6.36 17.53
CA LYS A 183 -9.49 -7.12 16.77
C LYS A 183 -9.79 -6.46 15.41
N THR A 184 -9.94 -5.15 15.41
CA THR A 184 -10.17 -4.37 14.20
C THR A 184 -8.94 -4.40 13.30
N GLY A 185 -7.73 -4.24 13.86
CA GLY A 185 -6.47 -4.34 13.13
C GLY A 185 -6.31 -5.68 12.42
N HIS A 186 -6.57 -6.78 13.13
CA HIS A 186 -6.54 -8.13 12.56
C HIS A 186 -7.54 -8.32 11.39
N THR A 187 -8.74 -7.73 11.52
CA THR A 187 -9.74 -7.77 10.43
C THR A 187 -9.26 -7.00 9.20
N ILE A 188 -8.63 -5.83 9.40
CA ILE A 188 -8.05 -5.05 8.31
C ILE A 188 -6.90 -5.81 7.64
N MET A 189 -6.06 -6.50 8.40
CA MET A 189 -4.97 -7.29 7.83
C MET A 189 -5.47 -8.47 6.98
N LYS A 190 -6.53 -9.17 7.42
CA LYS A 190 -7.19 -10.21 6.60
C LYS A 190 -7.71 -9.64 5.28
N LEU A 191 -8.32 -8.46 5.32
CA LEU A 191 -8.79 -7.77 4.11
C LEU A 191 -7.64 -7.42 3.17
N LEU A 192 -6.54 -6.84 3.68
CA LEU A 192 -5.37 -6.51 2.86
C LEU A 192 -4.71 -7.75 2.27
N ARG A 193 -4.73 -8.87 2.99
CA ARG A 193 -4.23 -10.16 2.51
C ARG A 193 -5.09 -10.70 1.36
N SER A 194 -6.43 -10.68 1.48
CA SER A 194 -7.31 -11.12 0.39
C SER A 194 -7.13 -10.26 -0.86
N VAL A 195 -6.99 -8.95 -0.70
CA VAL A 195 -6.70 -8.01 -1.80
C VAL A 195 -5.41 -8.36 -2.56
N ALA A 196 -4.36 -8.81 -1.86
CA ALA A 196 -3.11 -9.24 -2.49
C ALA A 196 -3.32 -10.49 -3.36
N ILE A 197 -3.95 -11.52 -2.80
CA ILE A 197 -4.14 -12.82 -3.44
C ILE A 197 -5.08 -12.72 -4.64
N GLU A 198 -6.30 -12.19 -4.44
CA GLU A 198 -7.36 -12.18 -5.44
C GLU A 198 -7.02 -11.34 -6.68
N GLY A 199 -6.22 -10.30 -6.51
CA GLY A 199 -5.86 -9.38 -7.61
C GLY A 199 -4.47 -9.57 -8.17
N GLU A 200 -3.70 -10.58 -7.74
CA GLU A 200 -2.26 -10.69 -8.04
C GLU A 200 -1.51 -9.37 -7.82
N ARG A 201 -1.97 -8.60 -6.83
CA ARG A 201 -1.44 -7.27 -6.52
C ARG A 201 -0.21 -7.40 -5.63
N ALA A 202 0.76 -6.54 -5.84
CA ALA A 202 1.82 -6.36 -4.86
C ALA A 202 1.29 -5.47 -3.72
N VAL A 203 1.26 -5.99 -2.50
CA VAL A 203 0.86 -5.23 -1.30
C VAL A 203 2.08 -5.02 -0.42
N ILE A 204 2.39 -3.75 -0.11
CA ILE A 204 3.51 -3.38 0.75
C ILE A 204 2.97 -2.70 1.99
N ILE A 205 3.35 -3.21 3.15
CA ILE A 205 2.95 -2.66 4.44
C ILE A 205 4.18 -2.25 5.23
N VAL A 206 4.24 -0.99 5.64
CA VAL A 206 5.17 -0.54 6.67
C VAL A 206 4.53 -0.73 8.02
N THR A 207 5.23 -1.38 8.95
CA THR A 207 4.76 -1.55 10.32
C THR A 207 5.92 -1.76 11.29
N HIS A 208 5.70 -1.39 12.54
CA HIS A 208 6.53 -1.77 13.69
C HIS A 208 5.81 -2.74 14.64
N ASP A 209 4.57 -3.12 14.34
CA ASP A 209 3.73 -4.00 15.15
C ASP A 209 3.98 -5.47 14.81
N SER A 210 4.69 -6.18 15.68
CA SER A 210 5.00 -7.60 15.50
C SER A 210 3.76 -8.51 15.53
N ARG A 211 2.63 -8.05 16.09
CA ARG A 211 1.37 -8.81 16.18
C ARG A 211 0.75 -9.11 14.82
N ILE A 212 1.09 -8.35 13.79
CA ILE A 212 0.56 -8.54 12.44
C ILE A 212 1.55 -9.21 11.47
N PHE A 213 2.76 -9.56 11.93
CA PHE A 213 3.78 -10.20 11.08
C PHE A 213 3.35 -11.55 10.51
N GLU A 214 2.40 -12.23 11.16
CA GLU A 214 1.84 -13.49 10.66
C GLU A 214 1.16 -13.38 9.30
N PHE A 215 0.68 -12.18 8.92
CA PHE A 215 0.02 -11.92 7.64
C PHE A 215 1.00 -11.73 6.48
N GLY A 216 2.29 -11.47 6.76
CA GLY A 216 3.31 -11.24 5.74
C GLY A 216 3.78 -12.53 5.08
N ASP A 217 3.83 -12.54 3.74
CA ASP A 217 4.50 -13.58 2.96
C ASP A 217 5.99 -13.34 2.92
N THR A 218 6.37 -12.08 2.80
CA THR A 218 7.75 -11.61 2.83
C THR A 218 7.90 -10.55 3.90
N ILE A 219 8.89 -10.71 4.78
CA ILE A 219 9.26 -9.72 5.80
C ILE A 219 10.66 -9.22 5.48
N ALA A 220 10.78 -7.95 5.14
CA ALA A 220 12.05 -7.26 4.95
C ALA A 220 12.36 -6.41 6.19
N GLN A 221 13.37 -6.82 6.93
CA GLN A 221 13.85 -6.11 8.12
C GLN A 221 14.75 -4.97 7.72
N MET A 222 14.39 -3.76 8.14
CA MET A 222 15.18 -2.56 7.91
C MET A 222 15.80 -2.05 9.19
N ASP A 223 17.08 -1.66 9.10
CA ASP A 223 17.77 -0.90 10.13
C ASP A 223 18.73 0.10 9.48
N ASP A 224 18.90 1.26 10.10
CA ASP A 224 19.80 2.35 9.67
C ASP A 224 19.85 2.57 8.13
N GLY A 225 18.69 2.62 7.48
CA GLY A 225 18.56 2.87 6.04
C GLY A 225 18.91 1.68 5.14
N ARG A 226 19.08 0.47 5.66
CA ARG A 226 19.40 -0.75 4.93
C ARG A 226 18.31 -1.81 5.10
N VAL A 227 18.22 -2.73 4.17
CA VAL A 227 17.52 -4.01 4.36
C VAL A 227 18.56 -5.02 4.85
N GLU A 228 18.46 -5.40 6.11
CA GLU A 228 19.40 -6.30 6.77
C GLU A 228 19.09 -7.77 6.49
N SER A 229 17.80 -8.10 6.41
CA SER A 229 17.37 -9.47 6.09
C SER A 229 16.01 -9.47 5.39
N ILE A 230 15.79 -10.53 4.61
CA ILE A 230 14.51 -10.80 3.94
C ILE A 230 14.12 -12.24 4.26
N GLU A 231 13.03 -12.40 5.00
CA GLU A 231 12.41 -13.69 5.29
C GLU A 231 11.23 -13.91 4.33
N ARG A 232 11.26 -14.98 3.53
CA ARG A 232 10.13 -15.40 2.69
C ARG A 232 9.46 -16.61 3.32
N ARG A 233 8.18 -16.52 3.60
CA ARG A 233 7.38 -17.55 4.27
C ARG A 233 6.59 -18.33 3.21
N VAL A 234 7.23 -19.35 2.65
CA VAL A 234 6.58 -20.25 1.67
C VAL A 234 5.55 -21.11 2.40
N GLY A 235 4.27 -21.05 2.00
CA GLY A 235 3.27 -22.07 2.33
C GLY A 235 2.48 -21.90 3.63
N LYS A 236 2.51 -20.78 4.33
CA LYS A 236 1.55 -20.47 5.41
C LYS A 236 0.41 -19.61 4.88
N SER A 237 -0.54 -20.24 4.18
CA SER A 237 -1.87 -19.64 4.04
C SER A 237 -2.56 -19.72 5.40
N PRO A 238 -2.94 -18.59 6.05
CA PRO A 238 -3.92 -18.65 7.12
C PRO A 238 -5.19 -19.28 6.54
N GLU A 239 -5.85 -20.14 7.30
CA GLU A 239 -7.11 -20.75 6.90
C GLU A 239 -8.09 -19.67 6.42
N MET A 240 -8.45 -19.73 5.14
CA MET A 240 -9.45 -18.85 4.55
C MET A 240 -10.82 -19.20 5.16
N PRO A 241 -11.56 -18.24 5.70
CA PRO A 241 -12.98 -18.49 5.96
C PRO A 241 -13.67 -18.77 4.63
N SER A 242 -14.48 -19.84 4.59
CA SER A 242 -15.19 -20.28 3.39
C SER A 242 -15.94 -19.11 2.75
N SER A 243 -15.78 -19.01 1.45
CA SER A 243 -16.39 -18.10 0.48
C SER A 243 -17.69 -17.43 0.90
N ALA A 244 -17.62 -16.12 1.12
CA ALA A 244 -18.76 -15.23 0.98
C ALA A 244 -18.27 -13.97 0.25
N GLY A 245 -18.61 -13.86 -1.03
CA GLY A 245 -18.58 -12.63 -1.81
C GLY A 245 -17.19 -12.19 -2.30
N VAL A 246 -16.80 -12.72 -3.43
CA VAL A 246 -15.58 -12.39 -4.17
C VAL A 246 -15.66 -10.99 -4.77
N LEU A 247 -14.59 -10.22 -4.63
CA LEU A 247 -14.34 -8.97 -5.37
C LEU A 247 -14.04 -9.29 -6.86
N PRO A 248 -14.68 -8.63 -7.84
CA PRO A 248 -14.34 -8.77 -9.25
C PRO A 248 -13.03 -8.07 -9.62
#